data_0d2d3d3753306187b3e1946deb6959c9
#
_entry.id   0d2d3d3753306187b3e1946deb6959c9
#
_cell.length_a   1.000
_cell.length_b   1.000
_cell.length_c   1.000
_cell.angle_alpha   90.00
_cell.angle_beta   90.00
_cell.angle_gamma   90.00
#
_symmetry.space_group_name_H-M   'P 1'
#
loop_
_entity.id
_entity.type
_entity.pdbx_description
1 polymer ?
#
loop_
_entity_poly.entity_id
_entity_poly.type
_entity_poly.pdbx_seq_one_letter_code
_entity_poly.pdbx_strand_id
1 'polypeptide(L)'
;MTGVVFFCLIGFARAEIINIGWGAPDELSIRVGAVTGVTTVTHDIPVANIGDGTPITGEPTLVVIEASARRAARRDSNRRSFVVTADSSTPLSNGTYTIPFADFSWVSADGDIPAGRFDGTTDQEILGETKARYMVTDRLTFSYDNTRYLPAGLYTGSVTYTVSIP
;
A
#
# COMPACT_ATOMS: atom_id res chain seq x y z
N MET A 1 5.01 28.98 -22.83
CA MET A 1 5.73 28.25 -21.78
C MET A 1 4.86 27.04 -21.43
N THR A 2 5.23 25.86 -21.95
CA THR A 2 4.47 24.63 -21.73
C THR A 2 4.92 24.12 -20.35
N GLY A 3 4.04 24.20 -19.36
CA GLY A 3 4.32 23.66 -18.03
C GLY A 3 4.50 22.15 -18.14
N VAL A 4 5.64 21.65 -17.71
CA VAL A 4 5.89 20.20 -17.60
C VAL A 4 5.31 19.76 -16.26
N VAL A 5 4.31 18.91 -16.34
CA VAL A 5 3.64 18.30 -15.16
C VAL A 5 4.43 17.07 -14.76
N PHE A 6 4.70 16.94 -13.48
CA PHE A 6 5.42 15.80 -12.91
C PHE A 6 4.41 14.76 -12.42
N PHE A 7 4.39 13.57 -13.01
CA PHE A 7 3.54 12.47 -12.56
C PHE A 7 4.40 11.43 -11.82
N CYS A 8 4.04 11.15 -10.59
CA CYS A 8 4.55 10.01 -9.86
C CYS A 8 3.43 8.97 -9.75
N LEU A 9 3.54 7.86 -10.44
CA LEU A 9 2.58 6.75 -10.35
C LEU A 9 3.08 5.74 -9.34
N ILE A 10 2.31 5.52 -8.27
CA ILE A 10 2.45 4.29 -7.48
C ILE A 10 1.62 3.22 -8.19
N GLY A 11 2.27 2.44 -9.07
CA GLY A 11 1.59 1.41 -9.83
C GLY A 11 1.51 0.08 -9.07
N PHE A 12 0.40 -0.61 -9.22
CA PHE A 12 0.17 -2.04 -8.99
C PHE A 12 0.39 -2.56 -7.56
N ALA A 13 -0.67 -2.57 -6.75
CA ALA A 13 -0.74 -3.48 -5.63
C ALA A 13 -0.93 -4.91 -6.18
N ARG A 14 0.05 -5.80 -6.03
CA ARG A 14 -0.12 -7.24 -6.20
C ARG A 14 -0.56 -7.82 -4.87
N ALA A 15 -1.63 -8.60 -4.88
CA ALA A 15 -2.01 -9.43 -3.75
C ALA A 15 -1.41 -10.82 -3.94
N GLU A 16 -0.56 -11.26 -3.02
CA GLU A 16 -0.05 -12.62 -2.97
C GLU A 16 -0.66 -13.35 -1.77
N ILE A 17 -1.17 -14.56 -2.02
CA ILE A 17 -1.77 -15.41 -0.98
C ILE A 17 -0.80 -16.55 -0.70
N ILE A 18 -0.19 -16.56 0.48
CA ILE A 18 0.66 -17.68 0.94
C ILE A 18 -0.16 -18.51 1.94
N ASN A 19 -0.47 -19.75 1.57
CA ASN A 19 -1.15 -20.70 2.45
C ASN A 19 -0.15 -21.77 2.89
N ILE A 20 0.23 -21.76 4.18
CA ILE A 20 1.09 -22.78 4.79
C ILE A 20 0.31 -23.43 5.94
N GLY A 21 -0.38 -24.56 5.67
CA GLY A 21 -1.11 -25.25 6.72
C GLY A 21 -1.49 -26.69 6.38
N TRP A 22 -1.37 -27.58 7.36
CA TRP A 22 -1.88 -28.95 7.34
C TRP A 22 -3.33 -28.91 7.85
N GLY A 23 -4.32 -29.11 6.98
CA GLY A 23 -5.75 -29.09 7.32
C GLY A 23 -6.61 -28.57 6.18
N ALA A 24 -7.91 -28.36 6.42
CA ALA A 24 -8.75 -27.66 5.46
C ALA A 24 -8.14 -26.27 5.18
N PRO A 25 -8.04 -25.86 3.90
CA PRO A 25 -7.34 -24.63 3.56
C PRO A 25 -8.00 -23.42 4.24
N ASP A 26 -7.18 -22.61 4.90
CA ASP A 26 -7.62 -21.30 5.36
C ASP A 26 -7.80 -20.41 4.13
N GLU A 27 -8.92 -19.69 4.06
CA GLU A 27 -9.16 -18.71 3.01
C GLU A 27 -8.53 -17.38 3.44
N LEU A 28 -7.45 -17.01 2.78
CA LEU A 28 -6.85 -15.70 2.90
C LEU A 28 -7.29 -14.83 1.72
N SER A 29 -7.63 -13.59 1.98
CA SER A 29 -7.96 -12.63 0.94
C SER A 29 -7.39 -11.28 1.29
N ILE A 30 -6.79 -10.63 0.29
CA ILE A 30 -6.42 -9.22 0.37
C ILE A 30 -6.87 -8.51 -0.90
N ARG A 31 -7.42 -7.33 -0.73
CA ARG A 31 -7.83 -6.44 -1.81
C ARG A 31 -7.33 -5.04 -1.50
N VAL A 32 -6.73 -4.41 -2.50
CA VAL A 32 -6.28 -3.02 -2.42
C VAL A 32 -6.91 -2.24 -3.56
N GLY A 33 -7.63 -1.17 -3.21
CA GLY A 33 -8.29 -0.29 -4.17
C GLY A 33 -9.67 -0.77 -4.61
N ALA A 34 -10.06 -0.48 -5.87
CA ALA A 34 -11.38 -0.76 -6.41
C ALA A 34 -11.67 -2.27 -6.52
N VAL A 35 -12.97 -2.61 -6.60
CA VAL A 35 -13.49 -4.00 -6.60
C VAL A 35 -12.86 -4.90 -7.68
N THR A 36 -12.32 -4.34 -8.75
CA THR A 36 -11.82 -5.07 -9.93
C THR A 36 -10.31 -5.15 -10.05
N GLY A 37 -9.55 -4.79 -9.01
CA GLY A 37 -8.09 -4.98 -9.09
C GLY A 37 -7.27 -3.80 -8.56
N VAL A 38 -6.10 -3.73 -9.10
CA VAL A 38 -5.01 -2.81 -8.75
C VAL A 38 -5.44 -1.36 -8.78
N THR A 39 -5.18 -0.64 -7.70
CA THR A 39 -5.37 0.81 -7.66
C THR A 39 -4.05 1.51 -7.95
N THR A 40 -4.09 2.42 -8.91
CA THR A 40 -3.01 3.36 -9.14
C THR A 40 -3.26 4.61 -8.30
N VAL A 41 -2.24 5.04 -7.56
CA VAL A 41 -2.23 6.33 -6.87
C VAL A 41 -1.27 7.25 -7.61
N THR A 42 -1.76 8.43 -7.97
CA THR A 42 -0.99 9.43 -8.72
C THR A 42 -0.69 10.63 -7.82
N HIS A 43 0.56 11.04 -7.75
CA HIS A 43 0.97 12.29 -7.10
C HIS A 43 1.42 13.26 -8.19
N ASP A 44 0.67 14.33 -8.38
CA ASP A 44 0.94 15.36 -9.38
C ASP A 44 1.62 16.56 -8.73
N ILE A 45 2.89 16.81 -9.11
CA ILE A 45 3.73 17.81 -8.46
C ILE A 45 3.94 18.96 -9.44
N PRO A 46 3.39 20.15 -9.16
CA PRO A 46 3.67 21.35 -9.96
C PRO A 46 5.16 21.66 -9.99
N VAL A 47 5.69 22.06 -11.14
CA VAL A 47 7.12 22.37 -11.32
C VAL A 47 7.63 23.38 -10.29
N ALA A 48 6.82 24.35 -9.93
CA ALA A 48 7.17 25.39 -8.95
C ALA A 48 7.35 24.84 -7.52
N ASN A 49 6.82 23.64 -7.23
CA ASN A 49 6.80 23.05 -5.91
C ASN A 49 7.74 21.86 -5.76
N ILE A 50 8.48 21.49 -6.80
CA ILE A 50 9.39 20.33 -6.74
C ILE A 50 10.42 20.52 -5.64
N GLY A 51 10.45 19.60 -4.69
CA GLY A 51 11.45 19.57 -3.61
C GLY A 51 11.29 20.64 -2.53
N ASP A 52 10.12 21.28 -2.45
CA ASP A 52 9.87 22.35 -1.45
C ASP A 52 9.46 21.79 -0.06
N GLY A 53 9.30 20.47 0.06
CA GLY A 53 8.92 19.81 1.29
C GLY A 53 7.42 19.87 1.60
N THR A 54 6.61 20.43 0.70
CA THR A 54 5.16 20.41 0.85
C THR A 54 4.64 19.02 0.48
N PRO A 55 4.03 18.26 1.40
CA PRO A 55 3.53 16.92 1.09
C PRO A 55 2.45 16.96 0.00
N ILE A 56 2.52 16.03 -0.93
CA ILE A 56 1.58 15.89 -2.03
C ILE A 56 0.69 14.67 -1.78
N THR A 57 -0.59 14.93 -1.59
CA THR A 57 -1.59 13.85 -1.43
C THR A 57 -1.83 13.15 -2.77
N GLY A 58 -1.95 11.84 -2.73
CA GLY A 58 -2.21 11.01 -3.91
C GLY A 58 -3.68 11.03 -4.33
N GLU A 59 -3.91 10.78 -5.61
CA GLU A 59 -5.23 10.56 -6.19
C GLU A 59 -5.36 9.12 -6.73
N PRO A 60 -6.40 8.36 -6.36
CA PRO A 60 -7.53 8.76 -5.50
C PRO A 60 -7.10 9.02 -4.05
N THR A 61 -7.73 9.98 -3.42
CA THR A 61 -7.42 10.39 -2.04
C THR A 61 -7.60 9.25 -1.04
N LEU A 62 -8.56 8.34 -1.30
CA LEU A 62 -8.85 7.20 -0.44
C LEU A 62 -8.68 5.89 -1.21
N VAL A 63 -7.80 5.05 -0.68
CA VAL A 63 -7.55 3.69 -1.19
C VAL A 63 -8.05 2.68 -0.18
N VAL A 64 -9.00 1.85 -0.55
CA VAL A 64 -9.52 0.79 0.32
C VAL A 64 -8.50 -0.33 0.42
N ILE A 65 -8.20 -0.79 1.64
CA ILE A 65 -7.51 -2.04 1.92
C ILE A 65 -8.46 -2.93 2.70
N GLU A 66 -8.77 -4.11 2.15
CA GLU A 66 -9.56 -5.13 2.81
C GLU A 66 -8.74 -6.41 2.90
N ALA A 67 -8.53 -6.90 4.10
CA ALA A 67 -7.81 -8.14 4.37
C ALA A 67 -8.66 -9.05 5.24
N SER A 68 -8.67 -10.34 4.94
CA SER A 68 -9.41 -11.33 5.73
C SER A 68 -8.72 -12.68 5.80
N ALA A 69 -8.96 -13.39 6.91
CA ALA A 69 -8.57 -14.78 7.09
C ALA A 69 -9.73 -15.59 7.66
N ARG A 70 -10.14 -16.64 6.95
CA ARG A 70 -11.23 -17.53 7.35
C ARG A 70 -10.76 -18.98 7.31
N ARG A 71 -11.30 -19.79 8.20
CA ARG A 71 -11.10 -21.24 8.17
C ARG A 71 -12.21 -21.90 7.36
N ALA A 72 -11.89 -22.83 6.45
CA ALA A 72 -12.87 -23.52 5.61
C ALA A 72 -13.79 -24.48 6.38
N ALA A 73 -13.49 -24.83 7.64
CA ALA A 73 -14.28 -25.79 8.43
C ALA A 73 -15.35 -25.12 9.32
N ARG A 74 -16.55 -25.66 9.26
CA ARG A 74 -17.80 -25.22 9.94
C ARG A 74 -17.65 -25.00 11.45
N ARG A 75 -18.14 -23.85 11.94
CA ARG A 75 -18.64 -23.40 13.26
C ARG A 75 -17.91 -22.18 13.81
N ASP A 76 -18.56 -21.49 14.76
CA ASP A 76 -18.29 -20.18 15.37
C ASP A 76 -16.84 -19.82 15.83
N SER A 77 -15.90 -20.75 15.70
CA SER A 77 -14.46 -20.54 15.98
C SER A 77 -13.60 -20.24 14.73
N ASN A 78 -14.22 -19.84 13.64
CA ASN A 78 -13.55 -19.69 12.31
C ASN A 78 -12.71 -18.42 12.16
N ARG A 79 -12.50 -17.67 13.24
CA ARG A 79 -11.68 -16.47 13.21
C ARG A 79 -10.21 -16.85 13.30
N ARG A 80 -9.43 -16.43 12.32
CA ARG A 80 -7.97 -16.53 12.36
C ARG A 80 -7.38 -15.14 12.53
N SER A 81 -6.42 -15.03 13.42
CA SER A 81 -5.53 -13.88 13.42
C SER A 81 -4.72 -13.88 12.14
N PHE A 82 -4.45 -12.71 11.61
CA PHE A 82 -3.60 -12.51 10.45
C PHE A 82 -2.79 -11.23 10.62
N VAL A 83 -1.74 -11.13 9.83
CA VAL A 83 -0.92 -9.93 9.68
C VAL A 83 -0.96 -9.47 8.24
N VAL A 84 -0.74 -8.18 8.01
CA VAL A 84 -0.57 -7.62 6.66
C VAL A 84 0.80 -6.97 6.58
N THR A 85 1.58 -7.39 5.59
CA THR A 85 2.88 -6.80 5.30
C THR A 85 2.86 -6.11 3.95
N ALA A 86 3.79 -5.18 3.76
CA ALA A 86 4.03 -4.47 2.51
C ALA A 86 5.48 -4.67 2.06
N ASP A 87 5.66 -5.00 0.78
CA ASP A 87 6.95 -4.93 0.11
C ASP A 87 7.01 -3.61 -0.66
N SER A 88 7.86 -2.72 -0.20
CA SER A 88 8.15 -1.40 -0.77
C SER A 88 9.62 -1.24 -1.16
N SER A 89 10.35 -2.35 -1.30
CA SER A 89 11.80 -2.39 -1.50
C SER A 89 12.25 -1.87 -2.87
N THR A 90 11.39 -1.98 -3.89
CA THR A 90 11.70 -1.51 -5.24
C THR A 90 11.23 -0.07 -5.40
N PRO A 91 12.13 0.92 -5.54
CA PRO A 91 11.75 2.33 -5.62
C PRO A 91 11.01 2.65 -6.91
N LEU A 92 10.28 3.77 -6.94
CA LEU A 92 9.77 4.33 -8.18
C LEU A 92 10.95 4.75 -9.06
N SER A 93 10.81 4.58 -10.38
CA SER A 93 11.86 4.91 -11.34
C SER A 93 11.28 5.52 -12.62
N ASN A 94 12.05 6.43 -13.24
CA ASN A 94 11.85 6.88 -14.61
C ASN A 94 12.91 6.30 -15.57
N GLY A 95 13.65 5.28 -15.13
CA GLY A 95 14.75 4.66 -15.86
C GLY A 95 16.13 5.25 -15.55
N THR A 96 16.20 6.51 -15.10
CA THR A 96 17.46 7.18 -14.76
C THR A 96 17.52 7.57 -13.28
N TYR A 97 16.43 8.08 -12.74
CA TYR A 97 16.31 8.54 -11.36
C TYR A 97 15.30 7.71 -10.60
N THR A 98 15.47 7.65 -9.29
CA THR A 98 14.59 6.86 -8.42
C THR A 98 14.08 7.69 -7.25
N ILE A 99 12.88 7.31 -6.76
CA ILE A 99 12.25 7.82 -5.53
C ILE A 99 11.98 6.62 -4.62
N PRO A 100 12.64 6.52 -3.46
CA PRO A 100 12.37 5.41 -2.53
C PRO A 100 10.97 5.54 -1.94
N PHE A 101 10.30 4.41 -1.70
CA PHE A 101 9.01 4.42 -1.01
C PHE A 101 9.08 4.96 0.42
N ALA A 102 10.25 5.00 1.04
CA ALA A 102 10.45 5.65 2.33
C ALA A 102 10.09 7.16 2.35
N ASP A 103 9.96 7.79 1.19
CA ASP A 103 9.46 9.17 1.07
C ASP A 103 7.92 9.23 1.03
N PHE A 104 7.22 8.10 1.18
CA PHE A 104 5.75 8.02 1.16
C PHE A 104 5.21 7.56 2.51
N SER A 105 4.13 8.20 2.94
CA SER A 105 3.41 7.89 4.16
C SER A 105 1.93 7.66 3.88
N TRP A 106 1.24 7.09 4.86
CA TRP A 106 -0.22 6.96 4.83
C TRP A 106 -0.84 7.34 6.16
N VAL A 107 -2.07 7.82 6.07
CA VAL A 107 -2.97 7.98 7.21
C VAL A 107 -4.21 7.14 6.99
N SER A 108 -4.74 6.60 8.09
CA SER A 108 -5.96 5.81 8.11
C SER A 108 -7.16 6.71 8.32
N ALA A 109 -8.24 6.48 7.60
CA ALA A 109 -9.52 7.17 7.80
C ALA A 109 -10.40 6.45 8.82
N ASP A 110 -10.29 5.12 8.92
CA ASP A 110 -11.16 4.30 9.77
C ASP A 110 -10.45 3.82 11.05
N GLY A 111 -9.11 3.89 11.10
CA GLY A 111 -8.29 3.59 12.27
C GLY A 111 -7.99 2.11 12.49
N ASP A 112 -8.34 1.24 11.54
CA ASP A 112 -8.09 -0.21 11.63
C ASP A 112 -6.64 -0.56 11.25
N ILE A 113 -6.03 0.17 10.31
CA ILE A 113 -4.61 0.09 9.96
C ILE A 113 -3.91 1.33 10.55
N PRO A 114 -2.89 1.16 11.41
CA PRO A 114 -2.16 2.30 11.96
C PRO A 114 -1.58 3.20 10.87
N ALA A 115 -1.63 4.51 11.06
CA ALA A 115 -0.91 5.44 10.18
C ALA A 115 0.59 5.14 10.21
N GLY A 116 1.26 5.32 9.08
CA GLY A 116 2.67 4.95 8.97
C GLY A 116 3.36 5.52 7.73
N ARG A 117 4.56 5.03 7.52
CA ARG A 117 5.44 5.35 6.41
C ARG A 117 6.04 4.06 5.89
N PHE A 118 6.23 3.94 4.58
CA PHE A 118 6.99 2.82 4.04
C PHE A 118 8.45 2.93 4.47
N ASP A 119 9.06 1.79 4.76
CA ASP A 119 10.46 1.71 5.21
C ASP A 119 11.42 1.27 4.09
N GLY A 120 10.87 0.90 2.93
CA GLY A 120 11.66 0.43 1.79
C GLY A 120 12.13 -1.01 1.93
N THR A 121 11.53 -1.82 2.82
CA THR A 121 11.83 -3.24 2.99
C THR A 121 10.82 -4.15 2.31
N THR A 122 11.07 -5.48 2.31
CA THR A 122 10.24 -6.49 1.64
C THR A 122 9.08 -7.00 2.48
N ASP A 123 9.11 -6.79 3.80
CA ASP A 123 8.19 -7.43 4.75
C ASP A 123 7.78 -6.51 5.90
N GLN A 124 7.69 -5.21 5.63
CA GLN A 124 7.22 -4.25 6.60
C GLN A 124 5.81 -4.60 7.09
N GLU A 125 5.64 -4.82 8.39
CA GLU A 125 4.34 -5.00 8.99
C GLU A 125 3.57 -3.67 9.01
N ILE A 126 2.44 -3.60 8.29
CA ILE A 126 1.55 -2.44 8.28
C ILE A 126 0.32 -2.67 9.18
N LEU A 127 -0.04 -3.92 9.41
CA LEU A 127 -1.06 -4.34 10.35
C LEU A 127 -0.55 -5.57 11.10
N GLY A 128 -0.34 -5.41 12.41
CA GLY A 128 0.04 -6.49 13.30
C GLY A 128 -1.09 -7.49 13.53
N GLU A 129 -0.80 -8.51 14.32
CA GLU A 129 -1.75 -9.61 14.57
C GLU A 129 -3.14 -9.13 15.00
N THR A 130 -4.16 -9.48 14.23
CA THR A 130 -5.53 -8.92 14.35
C THR A 130 -6.34 -9.48 15.51
N LYS A 131 -5.78 -10.20 16.44
CA LYS A 131 -6.42 -10.85 17.60
C LYS A 131 -7.96 -10.90 17.54
N ALA A 132 -8.52 -12.05 17.12
CA ALA A 132 -9.97 -12.31 17.05
C ALA A 132 -10.76 -11.54 15.97
N ARG A 133 -10.13 -10.78 15.09
CA ARG A 133 -10.76 -10.24 13.88
C ARG A 133 -10.45 -11.15 12.70
N TYR A 134 -11.46 -11.50 11.93
CA TYR A 134 -11.28 -12.29 10.69
C TYR A 134 -11.26 -11.41 9.44
N MET A 135 -11.55 -10.13 9.58
CA MET A 135 -11.58 -9.14 8.50
C MET A 135 -11.23 -7.76 9.04
N VAL A 136 -10.45 -7.04 8.28
CA VAL A 136 -10.14 -5.63 8.47
C VAL A 136 -10.42 -4.91 7.16
N THR A 137 -11.06 -3.77 7.23
CA THR A 137 -11.31 -2.88 6.09
C THR A 137 -10.96 -1.47 6.51
N ASP A 138 -10.07 -0.83 5.79
CA ASP A 138 -9.67 0.56 6.05
C ASP A 138 -9.52 1.35 4.76
N ARG A 139 -9.51 2.66 4.86
CA ARG A 139 -9.30 3.60 3.77
C ARG A 139 -8.06 4.42 4.08
N LEU A 140 -7.05 4.27 3.24
CA LEU A 140 -5.78 4.96 3.42
C LEU A 140 -5.64 6.12 2.44
N THR A 141 -5.11 7.23 2.95
CA THR A 141 -4.66 8.37 2.15
C THR A 141 -3.14 8.33 2.09
N PHE A 142 -2.59 8.24 0.89
CA PHE A 142 -1.14 8.24 0.69
C PHE A 142 -0.64 9.65 0.37
N SER A 143 0.54 9.99 0.89
CA SER A 143 1.21 11.27 0.67
C SER A 143 2.67 11.06 0.34
N TYR A 144 3.18 11.82 -0.62
CA TYR A 144 4.60 11.93 -0.94
C TYR A 144 5.19 13.15 -0.24
N ASP A 145 6.34 13.02 0.41
CA ASP A 145 6.97 14.10 1.21
C ASP A 145 7.51 15.27 0.39
N ASN A 146 7.75 15.05 -0.90
CA ASN A 146 8.24 16.06 -1.84
C ASN A 146 9.52 16.81 -1.36
N THR A 147 10.41 16.12 -0.70
CA THR A 147 11.67 16.70 -0.18
C THR A 147 12.83 16.65 -1.16
N ARG A 148 12.65 15.95 -2.30
CA ARG A 148 13.70 15.73 -3.29
C ARG A 148 13.54 16.64 -4.50
N TYR A 149 14.62 17.31 -4.86
CA TYR A 149 14.69 18.02 -6.13
C TYR A 149 15.07 17.04 -7.25
N LEU A 150 14.08 16.63 -8.03
CA LEU A 150 14.21 15.65 -9.08
C LEU A 150 13.86 16.23 -10.45
N PRO A 151 14.45 15.72 -11.53
CA PRO A 151 14.04 16.12 -12.88
C PRO A 151 12.57 15.78 -13.13
N ALA A 152 11.88 16.64 -13.87
CA ALA A 152 10.53 16.39 -14.31
C ALA A 152 10.44 15.09 -15.14
N GLY A 153 9.43 14.28 -14.89
CA GLY A 153 9.24 13.00 -15.57
C GLY A 153 8.18 12.15 -14.90
N LEU A 154 7.86 11.02 -15.52
CA LEU A 154 6.98 10.02 -14.98
C LEU A 154 7.80 8.99 -14.20
N TYR A 155 7.59 8.88 -12.90
CA TYR A 155 8.19 7.86 -12.04
C TYR A 155 7.13 6.82 -11.72
N THR A 156 7.47 5.55 -11.94
CA THR A 156 6.56 4.43 -11.68
C THR A 156 7.18 3.42 -10.73
N GLY A 157 6.37 2.81 -9.90
CA GLY A 157 6.76 1.77 -8.97
C GLY A 157 5.54 1.04 -8.42
N SER A 158 5.75 0.04 -7.59
CA SER A 158 4.68 -0.74 -6.99
C SER A 158 4.99 -1.15 -5.56
N VAL A 159 3.94 -1.23 -4.74
CA VAL A 159 3.98 -1.85 -3.42
C VAL A 159 3.16 -3.12 -3.48
N THR A 160 3.72 -4.23 -2.99
CA THR A 160 3.01 -5.51 -2.87
C THR A 160 2.56 -5.71 -1.44
N TYR A 161 1.27 -5.98 -1.27
CA TYR A 161 0.69 -6.28 0.04
C TYR A 161 0.44 -7.77 0.17
N THR A 162 0.84 -8.33 1.32
CA THR A 162 0.68 -9.76 1.62
C THR A 162 -0.10 -9.93 2.91
N VAL A 163 -1.11 -10.83 2.90
CA VAL A 163 -1.77 -11.30 4.11
C VAL A 163 -1.27 -12.69 4.46
N SER A 164 -0.93 -12.90 5.73
CA SER A 164 -0.45 -14.19 6.22
C SER A 164 -1.03 -14.51 7.59
N ILE A 165 -1.06 -15.80 7.92
CA ILE A 165 -1.41 -16.30 9.27
C ILE A 165 -0.09 -16.53 10.01
N PRO A 166 0.11 -15.88 11.18
CA PRO A 166 1.31 -16.06 11.97
C PRO A 166 1.44 -17.47 12.57
#